data_1d9143f481fb48c3e1ca4375ead1afe4
#
_entry.id   1d9143f481fb48c3e1ca4375ead1afe4
#
_cell.length_a   1.000
_cell.length_b   1.000
_cell.length_c   1.000
_cell.angle_alpha   90.00
_cell.angle_beta   90.00
_cell.angle_gamma   90.00
#
_symmetry.space_group_name_H-M   'P 1'
#
loop_
_entity.id
_entity.type
_entity.pdbx_description
1 polymer ?
#
loop_
_entity_poly.entity_id
_entity_poly.type
_entity_poly.pdbx_seq_one_letter_code
_entity_poly.pdbx_strand_id
1 'polypeptide(L)'
;MELSFVYSGNETVGAMVVSRLEAAGCTRTDDVAHAEAIITYCTSQTALEDAYFDEQGLVQAAGKGALLIDLSASTHSFARELNAVAVVSDLMSVEAPLVVVDVARADAF
;
A
#
# COMPACT_ATOMS: atom_id res chain seq x y z
N MET A 1 -6.75 13.63 -11.22
CA MET A 1 -6.13 13.82 -9.90
C MET A 1 -4.64 13.56 -10.02
N GLU A 2 -3.82 14.53 -9.64
CA GLU A 2 -2.37 14.41 -9.74
C GLU A 2 -1.79 14.02 -8.37
N LEU A 3 -1.88 12.75 -8.06
CA LEU A 3 -1.34 12.19 -6.83
C LEU A 3 -0.14 11.31 -7.19
N SER A 4 0.98 11.50 -6.51
CA SER A 4 2.11 10.60 -6.66
C SER A 4 1.98 9.42 -5.68
N PHE A 5 2.29 8.22 -6.15
CA PHE A 5 2.15 7.03 -5.32
C PHE A 5 3.30 6.04 -5.55
N VAL A 6 3.62 5.30 -4.50
CA VAL A 6 4.50 4.12 -4.56
C VAL A 6 3.63 2.89 -4.37
N TYR A 7 3.86 1.86 -5.17
CA TYR A 7 3.26 0.54 -4.93
C TYR A 7 4.35 -0.43 -4.49
N SER A 8 4.07 -1.18 -3.43
CA SER A 8 4.97 -2.22 -2.93
C SER A 8 4.18 -3.49 -2.64
N GLY A 9 4.68 -4.62 -3.11
CA GLY A 9 4.08 -5.92 -2.82
C GLY A 9 3.96 -6.82 -4.04
N ASN A 10 2.87 -7.57 -4.11
CA ASN A 10 2.65 -8.56 -5.16
C ASN A 10 2.57 -7.91 -6.55
N GLU A 11 3.41 -8.39 -7.48
CA GLU A 11 3.54 -7.79 -8.81
C GLU A 11 2.28 -7.96 -9.67
N THR A 12 1.59 -9.08 -9.55
CA THR A 12 0.38 -9.34 -10.35
C THR A 12 -0.74 -8.37 -9.96
N VAL A 13 -0.96 -8.21 -8.67
CA VAL A 13 -1.93 -7.25 -8.16
C VAL A 13 -1.44 -5.82 -8.43
N GLY A 14 -0.14 -5.59 -8.30
CA GLY A 14 0.47 -4.29 -8.56
C GLY A 14 0.20 -3.79 -9.97
N ALA A 15 0.34 -4.65 -10.97
CA ALA A 15 0.08 -4.26 -12.35
C ALA A 15 -1.35 -3.75 -12.54
N MET A 16 -2.33 -4.40 -11.92
CA MET A 16 -3.73 -4.00 -11.96
C MET A 16 -3.98 -2.69 -11.23
N VAL A 17 -3.44 -2.56 -10.02
CA VAL A 17 -3.62 -1.35 -9.19
C VAL A 17 -2.97 -0.15 -9.86
N VAL A 18 -1.73 -0.29 -10.32
CA VAL A 18 -0.99 0.78 -10.99
C VAL A 18 -1.72 1.24 -12.24
N SER A 19 -2.19 0.30 -13.05
CA SER A 19 -2.93 0.62 -14.29
C SER A 19 -4.18 1.46 -13.99
N ARG A 20 -4.94 1.11 -12.96
CA ARG A 20 -6.15 1.84 -12.60
C ARG A 20 -5.83 3.24 -12.06
N LEU A 21 -4.79 3.35 -11.25
CA LEU A 21 -4.40 4.64 -10.69
C LEU A 21 -3.86 5.58 -11.77
N GLU A 22 -3.07 5.06 -12.69
CA GLU A 22 -2.57 5.86 -13.81
C GLU A 22 -3.70 6.32 -14.72
N ALA A 23 -4.69 5.47 -14.96
CA ALA A 23 -5.87 5.83 -15.72
C ALA A 23 -6.68 6.95 -15.03
N ALA A 24 -6.61 7.03 -13.71
CA ALA A 24 -7.28 8.09 -12.94
C ALA A 24 -6.44 9.38 -12.84
N GLY A 25 -5.26 9.42 -13.45
CA GLY A 25 -4.40 10.60 -13.46
C GLY A 25 -3.32 10.61 -12.38
N CYS A 26 -3.16 9.52 -11.63
CA CYS A 26 -2.11 9.42 -10.62
C CYS A 26 -0.78 9.06 -11.28
N THR A 27 0.32 9.45 -10.66
CA THR A 27 1.66 9.20 -11.18
C THR A 27 2.42 8.25 -10.27
N ARG A 28 2.89 7.13 -10.81
CA ARG A 28 3.72 6.20 -10.06
C ARG A 28 5.13 6.75 -9.88
N THR A 29 5.68 6.61 -8.68
CA THR A 29 7.06 6.96 -8.37
C THR A 29 7.70 5.86 -7.54
N ASP A 30 9.02 5.78 -7.54
CA ASP A 30 9.78 4.91 -6.64
C ASP A 30 10.37 5.70 -5.47
N ASP A 31 10.14 6.99 -5.42
CA ASP A 31 10.65 7.87 -4.37
C ASP A 31 9.69 7.86 -3.17
N VAL A 32 9.94 6.93 -2.24
CA VAL A 32 9.08 6.74 -1.06
C VAL A 32 9.04 8.00 -0.21
N ALA A 33 10.15 8.71 -0.08
CA ALA A 33 10.24 9.89 0.78
C ALA A 33 9.38 11.05 0.32
N HIS A 34 9.06 11.12 -0.97
CA HIS A 34 8.29 12.21 -1.55
C HIS A 34 6.94 11.79 -2.12
N ALA A 35 6.60 10.51 -2.05
CA ALA A 35 5.30 10.04 -2.51
C ALA A 35 4.18 10.52 -1.58
N GLU A 36 3.07 10.93 -2.14
CA GLU A 36 1.89 11.36 -1.38
C GLU A 36 1.13 10.18 -0.79
N ALA A 37 1.16 9.03 -1.48
CA ALA A 37 0.54 7.79 -1.01
C ALA A 37 1.47 6.61 -1.21
N ILE A 38 1.39 5.66 -0.31
CA ILE A 38 2.13 4.40 -0.39
C ILE A 38 1.10 3.28 -0.30
N ILE A 39 1.04 2.46 -1.34
CA ILE A 39 0.01 1.44 -1.49
C ILE A 39 0.69 0.07 -1.42
N THR A 40 0.17 -0.80 -0.56
CA THR A 40 0.76 -2.12 -0.36
C THR A 40 -0.27 -3.23 -0.55
N TYR A 41 0.17 -4.33 -1.11
CA TYR A 41 -0.57 -5.59 -1.11
C TYR A 41 0.43 -6.74 -0.97
N CYS A 42 0.43 -7.37 0.19
CA CYS A 42 1.31 -8.50 0.49
C CYS A 42 0.47 -9.76 0.71
N THR A 43 1.00 -10.92 0.33
CA THR A 43 0.28 -12.19 0.41
C THR A 43 0.54 -12.94 1.71
N SER A 44 1.43 -12.45 2.56
CA SER A 44 1.68 -13.04 3.86
C SER A 44 1.82 -11.96 4.92
N GLN A 45 1.46 -12.31 6.16
CA GLN A 45 1.58 -11.39 7.30
C GLN A 45 3.05 -10.99 7.54
N THR A 46 3.97 -11.94 7.43
CA THR A 46 5.41 -11.67 7.61
C THR A 46 5.93 -10.68 6.57
N ALA A 47 5.57 -10.87 5.31
CA ALA A 47 5.97 -9.94 4.25
C ALA A 47 5.43 -8.54 4.49
N LEU A 48 4.20 -8.45 4.98
CA LEU A 48 3.56 -7.17 5.28
C LEU A 48 4.25 -6.45 6.43
N GLU A 49 4.55 -7.17 7.52
CA GLU A 49 5.26 -6.62 8.67
C GLU A 49 6.65 -6.13 8.28
N ASP A 50 7.38 -6.92 7.50
CA ASP A 50 8.72 -6.54 7.03
C ASP A 50 8.66 -5.31 6.13
N ALA A 51 7.67 -5.22 5.25
CA ALA A 51 7.53 -4.09 4.35
C ALA A 51 7.35 -2.77 5.11
N TYR A 52 6.61 -2.77 6.20
CA TYR A 52 6.34 -1.55 6.97
C TYR A 52 7.35 -1.29 8.08
N PHE A 53 7.75 -2.31 8.82
CA PHE A 53 8.44 -2.15 10.11
C PHE A 53 9.93 -2.49 10.11
N ASP A 54 10.47 -3.00 9.02
CA ASP A 54 11.89 -3.27 8.93
C ASP A 54 12.69 -1.95 9.01
N GLU A 55 13.99 -2.03 9.30
CA GLU A 55 14.86 -0.85 9.44
C GLU A 55 14.80 0.09 8.26
N GLN A 56 14.61 -0.45 7.07
CA GLN A 56 14.45 0.33 5.84
C GLN A 56 13.03 0.22 5.28
N GLY A 57 12.07 -0.09 6.15
CA GLY A 57 10.68 -0.26 5.77
C GLY A 57 9.98 1.05 5.46
N LEU A 58 8.74 0.91 5.01
CA LEU A 58 7.95 2.04 4.52
C LEU A 58 7.68 3.11 5.58
N VAL A 59 7.50 2.70 6.84
CA VAL A 59 7.26 3.66 7.93
C VAL A 59 8.47 4.57 8.12
N GLN A 60 9.68 4.02 8.01
CA GLN A 60 10.90 4.80 8.15
C GLN A 60 11.19 5.66 6.92
N ALA A 61 10.86 5.16 5.74
CA ALA A 61 11.19 5.82 4.48
C ALA A 61 10.19 6.89 4.07
N ALA A 62 8.93 6.77 4.50
CA ALA A 62 7.86 7.68 4.09
C ALA A 62 8.07 9.10 4.60
N GLY A 63 7.71 10.08 3.77
CA GLY A 63 7.73 11.48 4.16
C GLY A 63 6.55 11.82 5.07
N LYS A 64 6.70 12.85 5.88
CA LYS A 64 5.62 13.31 6.77
C LYS A 64 4.38 13.68 5.96
N GLY A 65 3.24 13.28 6.46
CA GLY A 65 1.97 13.55 5.81
C GLY A 65 1.58 12.54 4.74
N ALA A 66 2.42 11.54 4.45
CA ALA A 66 2.09 10.51 3.48
C ALA A 66 0.92 9.63 3.96
N LEU A 67 0.13 9.14 3.03
CA LEU A 67 -0.98 8.25 3.30
C LEU A 67 -0.55 6.81 3.00
N LEU A 68 -0.62 5.95 4.00
CA LEU A 68 -0.34 4.53 3.87
C LEU A 68 -1.66 3.80 3.61
N ILE A 69 -1.78 3.17 2.45
CA ILE A 69 -2.98 2.44 2.06
C ILE A 69 -2.63 0.96 1.94
N ASP A 70 -3.12 0.15 2.89
CA ASP A 70 -2.88 -1.28 2.87
C ASP A 70 -4.08 -2.00 2.25
N LEU A 71 -3.86 -2.64 1.12
CA LEU A 71 -4.85 -3.41 0.41
C LEU A 71 -4.83 -4.89 0.82
N SER A 72 -3.90 -5.28 1.70
CA SER A 72 -3.76 -6.67 2.15
C SER A 72 -4.87 -7.05 3.11
N ALA A 73 -5.17 -8.34 3.18
CA ALA A 73 -6.09 -8.88 4.19
C ALA A 73 -5.30 -9.11 5.49
N SER A 74 -4.99 -8.03 6.19
CA SER A 74 -4.18 -8.09 7.41
C SER A 74 -5.04 -8.34 8.65
N THR A 75 -4.38 -8.65 9.77
CA THR A 75 -5.07 -8.84 11.05
C THR A 75 -5.45 -7.50 11.66
N HIS A 76 -6.45 -7.51 12.55
CA HIS A 76 -6.82 -6.32 13.32
C HIS A 76 -5.66 -5.82 14.18
N SER A 77 -4.87 -6.75 14.75
CA SER A 77 -3.70 -6.39 15.54
C SER A 77 -2.69 -5.60 14.72
N PHE A 78 -2.42 -6.06 13.50
CA PHE A 78 -1.51 -5.36 12.60
C PHE A 78 -2.03 -3.99 12.22
N ALA A 79 -3.30 -3.89 11.86
CA ALA A 79 -3.90 -2.61 11.47
C ALA A 79 -3.82 -1.58 12.60
N ARG A 80 -4.07 -1.99 13.84
CA ARG A 80 -3.95 -1.11 15.00
C ARG A 80 -2.50 -0.69 15.27
N GLU A 81 -1.58 -1.64 15.14
CA GLU A 81 -0.15 -1.35 15.33
C GLU A 81 0.35 -0.37 14.26
N LEU A 82 0.00 -0.59 13.01
CA LEU A 82 0.37 0.31 11.93
C LEU A 82 -0.21 1.71 12.15
N ASN A 83 -1.48 1.80 12.53
CA ASN A 83 -2.10 3.09 12.79
C ASN A 83 -1.41 3.84 13.94
N ALA A 84 -1.07 3.14 15.02
CA ALA A 84 -0.37 3.74 16.16
C ALA A 84 1.01 4.27 15.75
N VAL A 85 1.77 3.49 14.98
CA VAL A 85 3.09 3.89 14.50
C VAL A 85 2.97 5.05 13.51
N ALA A 86 1.97 5.02 12.64
CA ALA A 86 1.73 6.08 11.68
C ALA A 86 1.47 7.43 12.36
N VAL A 87 0.63 7.44 13.37
CA VAL A 87 0.31 8.66 14.13
C VAL A 87 1.57 9.27 14.75
N VAL A 88 2.41 8.45 15.37
CA VAL A 88 3.66 8.92 15.98
C VAL A 88 4.65 9.43 14.93
N SER A 89 4.59 8.91 13.73
CA SER A 89 5.50 9.26 12.64
C SER A 89 4.96 10.37 11.72
N ASP A 90 3.86 11.01 12.09
CA ASP A 90 3.17 12.04 11.28
C ASP A 90 2.71 11.48 9.91
N LEU A 91 2.25 10.24 9.91
CA LEU A 91 1.68 9.59 8.74
C LEU A 91 0.20 9.29 8.97
N MET A 92 -0.52 9.02 7.90
CA MET A 92 -1.90 8.53 7.96
C MET A 92 -1.93 7.10 7.46
N SER A 93 -2.78 6.26 8.02
CA SER A 93 -2.94 4.90 7.54
C SER A 93 -4.41 4.55 7.33
N VAL A 94 -4.68 3.81 6.27
CA VAL A 94 -6.02 3.32 5.92
C VAL A 94 -5.90 1.85 5.56
N GLU A 95 -6.79 1.04 6.09
CA GLU A 95 -6.94 -0.34 5.71
C GLU A 95 -8.09 -0.44 4.71
N ALA A 96 -7.79 -0.94 3.50
CA ALA A 96 -8.79 -1.09 2.44
C ALA A 96 -8.61 -2.46 1.79
N PRO A 97 -9.00 -3.55 2.48
CA PRO A 97 -8.76 -4.90 1.99
C PRO A 97 -9.29 -5.11 0.58
N LEU A 98 -8.44 -5.67 -0.27
CA LEU A 98 -8.76 -5.97 -1.66
C LEU A 98 -9.03 -7.46 -1.81
N VAL A 99 -10.19 -7.79 -2.37
CA VAL A 99 -10.49 -9.17 -2.74
C VAL A 99 -10.03 -9.38 -4.17
N VAL A 100 -9.05 -10.28 -4.34
CA VAL A 100 -8.51 -10.62 -5.66
C VAL A 100 -9.26 -11.84 -6.18
N VAL A 101 -9.94 -11.66 -7.29
CA VAL A 101 -10.64 -12.74 -7.98
C VAL A 101 -9.75 -13.20 -9.14
N ASP A 102 -9.76 -14.51 -9.43
CA ASP A 102 -9.02 -15.04 -10.57
C ASP A 102 -9.50 -14.33 -11.85
N VAL A 103 -8.56 -13.68 -12.53
CA VAL A 103 -8.85 -12.87 -13.72
C VAL A 103 -9.52 -13.71 -14.81
N ALA A 104 -9.11 -14.98 -14.96
CA ALA A 104 -9.71 -15.88 -15.95
C ALA A 104 -11.18 -16.20 -15.63
N ARG A 105 -11.57 -16.10 -14.36
CA ARG A 105 -12.95 -16.34 -13.92
C ARG A 105 -13.74 -15.05 -13.78
N ALA A 106 -13.07 -13.94 -13.59
CA ALA A 106 -13.74 -12.64 -13.46
C ALA A 106 -14.52 -12.29 -14.73
N ASP A 107 -14.01 -12.67 -15.88
CA ASP A 107 -14.66 -12.44 -17.16
C ASP A 107 -15.95 -13.28 -17.33
N ALA A 108 -16.17 -14.27 -16.47
CA ALA A 108 -17.36 -15.11 -16.51
C ALA A 108 -18.53 -14.52 -15.70
N PHE A 109 -18.29 -13.48 -14.97
CA PHE A 109 -19.32 -12.77 -14.23
C PHE A 109 -19.80 -11.56 -15.03
#